data_cbc3e85089d928d7e6a678131c641e8a
#
_entry.id   cbc3e85089d928d7e6a678131c641e8a
#
_cell.length_a   1.000
_cell.length_b   1.000
_cell.length_c   1.000
_cell.angle_alpha   90.00
_cell.angle_beta   90.00
_cell.angle_gamma   90.00
#
_symmetry.space_group_name_H-M   'P 1'
#
loop_
_entity.id
_entity.type
_entity.pdbx_description
1 polymer ?
#
loop_
_entity_poly.entity_id
_entity_poly.type
_entity_poly.pdbx_seq_one_letter_code
_entity_poly.pdbx_strand_id
1 'polypeptide(L)'
;MKNLFSIGEVSKQQNISRQALIFYDKIGLFCPAYTDPDNGYRYYSASQLDYLDTICILKKIGFSLDEIKAHMQNYTIDHSILALRKQLAAIERQIEELQMIKSRVEHRCSTLEHAVSIRDNSDAVTIENMKNQYLLVH
;
A
#
# COMPACT_ATOMS: atom_id res chain seq x y z
N MET A 1 19.50 27.71 -11.55
CA MET A 1 18.24 27.60 -10.83
C MET A 1 17.73 26.18 -10.83
N LYS A 2 17.81 25.56 -9.68
CA LYS A 2 17.40 24.17 -9.57
C LYS A 2 16.09 24.02 -8.81
N ASN A 3 15.06 24.64 -9.32
CA ASN A 3 13.72 24.46 -8.75
C ASN A 3 12.88 23.52 -9.59
N LEU A 4 13.50 22.88 -10.59
CA LEU A 4 12.82 21.93 -11.47
C LEU A 4 13.46 20.54 -11.32
N PHE A 5 12.62 19.55 -11.29
CA PHE A 5 13.01 18.13 -11.23
C PHE A 5 12.64 17.47 -12.55
N SER A 6 13.52 16.62 -13.05
CA SER A 6 13.24 15.83 -14.24
C SER A 6 12.20 14.74 -13.93
N ILE A 7 11.55 14.22 -14.96
CA ILE A 7 10.59 13.12 -14.79
C ILE A 7 11.26 11.91 -14.14
N GLY A 8 12.53 11.66 -14.45
CA GLY A 8 13.28 10.56 -13.83
C GLY A 8 13.51 10.77 -12.33
N GLU A 9 13.81 12.00 -11.93
CA GLU A 9 13.98 12.35 -10.53
C GLU A 9 12.68 12.21 -9.75
N VAL A 10 11.57 12.70 -10.32
CA VAL A 10 10.24 12.60 -9.70
C VAL A 10 9.82 11.14 -9.59
N SER A 11 10.01 10.36 -10.65
CA SER A 11 9.71 8.93 -10.68
C SER A 11 10.41 8.18 -9.55
N LYS A 12 11.69 8.46 -9.36
CA LYS A 12 12.50 7.83 -8.35
C LYS A 12 12.11 8.27 -6.94
N GLN A 13 11.89 9.56 -6.75
CA GLN A 13 11.60 10.18 -5.46
C GLN A 13 10.22 9.79 -4.94
N GLN A 14 9.24 9.72 -5.82
CA GLN A 14 7.85 9.44 -5.48
C GLN A 14 7.46 7.97 -5.68
N ASN A 15 8.38 7.15 -6.13
CA ASN A 15 8.15 5.74 -6.42
C ASN A 15 6.96 5.52 -7.36
N ILE A 16 6.94 6.29 -8.44
CA ILE A 16 5.91 6.22 -9.49
C ILE A 16 6.61 6.05 -10.83
N SER A 17 6.02 5.29 -11.74
CA SER A 17 6.63 5.06 -13.05
C SER A 17 6.60 6.33 -13.91
N ARG A 18 7.60 6.48 -14.78
CA ARG A 18 7.63 7.56 -15.76
C ARG A 18 6.40 7.52 -16.66
N GLN A 19 5.97 6.32 -17.04
CA GLN A 19 4.79 6.10 -17.87
C GLN A 19 3.53 6.61 -17.21
N ALA A 20 3.38 6.39 -15.89
CA ALA A 20 2.26 6.91 -15.13
C ALA A 20 2.25 8.44 -15.12
N LEU A 21 3.41 9.06 -14.94
CA LEU A 21 3.53 10.53 -14.98
C LEU A 21 3.17 11.08 -16.37
N ILE A 22 3.60 10.42 -17.42
CA ILE A 22 3.25 10.79 -18.80
C ILE A 22 1.74 10.65 -19.02
N PHE A 23 1.15 9.57 -18.52
CA PHE A 23 -0.28 9.35 -18.60
C PHE A 23 -1.07 10.42 -17.84
N TYR A 24 -0.61 10.79 -16.65
CA TYR A 24 -1.25 11.84 -15.84
C TYR A 24 -1.22 13.19 -16.55
N ASP A 25 -0.15 13.48 -17.28
CA ASP A 25 -0.07 14.68 -18.13
C ASP A 25 -1.13 14.61 -19.23
N LYS A 26 -1.22 13.48 -19.92
CA LYS A 26 -2.17 13.30 -21.03
C LYS A 26 -3.62 13.47 -20.63
N ILE A 27 -3.99 12.98 -19.45
CA ILE A 27 -5.37 13.08 -18.95
C ILE A 27 -5.63 14.38 -18.18
N GLY A 28 -4.62 15.24 -18.05
CA GLY A 28 -4.76 16.51 -17.35
C GLY A 28 -4.87 16.42 -15.86
N LEU A 29 -4.44 15.30 -15.27
CA LEU A 29 -4.45 15.10 -13.81
C LEU A 29 -3.25 15.76 -13.16
N PHE A 30 -2.07 15.57 -13.71
CA PHE A 30 -0.82 16.11 -13.17
C PHE A 30 0.12 16.43 -14.33
N CYS A 31 0.25 17.72 -14.58
CA CYS A 31 1.01 18.22 -15.75
C CYS A 31 2.34 18.82 -15.30
N PRO A 32 3.41 18.68 -16.09
CA PRO A 32 4.69 19.28 -15.73
C PRO A 32 4.61 20.80 -15.71
N ALA A 33 5.43 21.41 -14.85
CA ALA A 33 5.56 22.87 -14.80
C ALA A 33 6.19 23.42 -16.08
N TYR A 34 7.05 22.62 -16.71
CA TYR A 34 7.75 23.00 -17.92
C TYR A 34 8.01 21.77 -18.79
N THR A 35 7.79 21.92 -20.08
CA THR A 35 8.15 20.91 -21.07
C THR A 35 9.10 21.55 -22.06
N ASP A 36 10.28 20.95 -22.25
CA ASP A 36 11.29 21.46 -23.17
C ASP A 36 10.76 21.31 -24.60
N PRO A 37 10.64 22.41 -25.35
CA PRO A 37 10.10 22.34 -26.71
C PRO A 37 11.05 21.64 -27.69
N ASP A 38 12.34 21.57 -27.39
CA ASP A 38 13.32 20.97 -28.29
C ASP A 38 13.34 19.45 -28.24
N ASN A 39 13.21 18.88 -27.02
CA ASN A 39 13.31 17.43 -26.82
C ASN A 39 12.08 16.79 -26.16
N GLY A 40 11.09 17.61 -25.75
CA GLY A 40 9.86 17.11 -25.13
C GLY A 40 10.03 16.64 -23.70
N TYR A 41 11.17 16.89 -23.07
CA TYR A 41 11.41 16.48 -21.70
C TYR A 41 10.54 17.26 -20.73
N ARG A 42 10.00 16.55 -19.73
CA ARG A 42 9.09 17.09 -18.74
C ARG A 42 9.82 17.41 -17.45
N TYR A 43 9.53 18.57 -16.88
CA TYR A 43 10.13 19.05 -15.63
C TYR A 43 9.04 19.50 -14.67
N TYR A 44 9.24 19.21 -13.41
CA TYR A 44 8.26 19.43 -12.34
C TYR A 44 8.85 20.33 -11.27
N SER A 45 8.03 21.22 -10.70
CA SER A 45 8.46 22.08 -9.61
C SER A 45 8.31 21.40 -8.25
N ALA A 46 9.04 21.88 -7.26
CA ALA A 46 8.98 21.36 -5.90
C ALA A 46 7.56 21.45 -5.32
N SER A 47 6.84 22.53 -5.59
CA SER A 47 5.46 22.72 -5.12
C SER A 47 4.50 21.68 -5.69
N GLN A 48 4.78 21.17 -6.88
CA GLN A 48 3.96 20.12 -7.50
C GLN A 48 4.13 18.76 -6.82
N LEU A 49 5.23 18.53 -6.13
CA LEU A 49 5.49 17.25 -5.47
C LEU A 49 4.51 16.98 -4.34
N ASP A 50 4.09 18.00 -3.61
CA ASP A 50 3.05 17.87 -2.59
C ASP A 50 1.71 17.48 -3.19
N TYR A 51 1.40 18.06 -4.34
CA TYR A 51 0.20 17.74 -5.10
C TYR A 51 0.23 16.26 -5.57
N LEU A 52 1.38 15.83 -6.05
CA LEU A 52 1.59 14.44 -6.48
C LEU A 52 1.48 13.47 -5.29
N ASP A 53 1.98 13.84 -4.12
CA ASP A 53 1.83 13.05 -2.90
C ASP A 53 0.36 12.78 -2.61
N THR A 54 -0.47 13.81 -2.70
CA THR A 54 -1.92 13.68 -2.50
C THR A 54 -2.53 12.71 -3.52
N ILE A 55 -2.16 12.84 -4.79
CA ILE A 55 -2.63 11.92 -5.83
C ILE A 55 -2.25 10.47 -5.49
N CYS A 56 -1.01 10.25 -5.09
CA CYS A 56 -0.52 8.92 -4.75
C CYS A 56 -1.25 8.32 -3.55
N ILE A 57 -1.54 9.12 -2.53
CA ILE A 57 -2.29 8.69 -1.35
C ILE A 57 -3.72 8.30 -1.74
N LEU A 58 -4.40 9.14 -2.51
CA LEU A 58 -5.76 8.88 -2.99
C LEU A 58 -5.82 7.59 -3.82
N LYS A 59 -4.83 7.40 -4.68
CA LYS A 59 -4.71 6.19 -5.49
C LYS A 59 -4.57 4.94 -4.63
N LYS A 60 -3.74 5.01 -3.59
CA LYS A 60 -3.49 3.88 -2.67
C LYS A 60 -4.75 3.46 -1.92
N ILE A 61 -5.60 4.40 -1.54
CA ILE A 61 -6.81 4.09 -0.81
C ILE A 61 -7.98 3.70 -1.72
N GLY A 62 -7.74 3.62 -3.04
CA GLY A 62 -8.69 3.05 -3.98
C GLY A 62 -9.53 4.03 -4.78
N PHE A 63 -9.21 5.33 -4.74
CA PHE A 63 -9.89 6.29 -5.61
C PHE A 63 -9.51 6.06 -7.06
N SER A 64 -10.47 6.19 -7.96
CA SER A 64 -10.22 6.17 -9.40
C SER A 64 -9.52 7.46 -9.83
N LEU A 65 -8.86 7.44 -10.98
CA LEU A 65 -8.21 8.64 -11.52
C LEU A 65 -9.22 9.76 -11.79
N ASP A 66 -10.44 9.40 -12.23
CA ASP A 66 -11.51 10.38 -12.45
C ASP A 66 -11.95 11.03 -11.14
N GLU A 67 -12.10 10.24 -10.08
CA GLU A 67 -12.44 10.74 -8.75
C GLU A 67 -11.34 11.64 -8.20
N ILE A 68 -10.08 11.26 -8.37
CA ILE A 68 -8.92 12.07 -7.97
C ILE A 68 -8.92 13.40 -8.72
N LYS A 69 -9.11 13.34 -10.04
CA LYS A 69 -9.15 14.53 -10.88
C LYS A 69 -10.26 15.48 -10.46
N ALA A 70 -11.45 14.96 -10.21
CA ALA A 70 -12.58 15.76 -9.74
C ALA A 70 -12.28 16.42 -8.39
N HIS A 71 -11.68 15.68 -7.47
CA HIS A 71 -11.28 16.19 -6.15
C HIS A 71 -10.27 17.34 -6.28
N MET A 72 -9.27 17.16 -7.13
CA MET A 72 -8.20 18.15 -7.30
C MET A 72 -8.65 19.41 -8.04
N GLN A 73 -9.67 19.31 -8.88
CA GLN A 73 -10.17 20.45 -9.67
C GLN A 73 -11.17 21.33 -8.91
N ASN A 74 -11.95 20.75 -8.00
CA ASN A 74 -12.98 21.45 -7.23
C ASN A 74 -12.46 21.83 -5.85
N TYR A 75 -11.45 22.70 -5.82
CA TYR A 75 -10.77 23.05 -4.58
C TYR A 75 -11.48 24.20 -3.84
N THR A 76 -12.48 23.85 -3.05
CA THR A 76 -13.05 24.73 -2.02
C THR A 76 -12.81 24.09 -0.66
N ILE A 77 -12.80 24.91 0.40
CA ILE A 77 -12.56 24.41 1.76
C ILE A 77 -13.61 23.36 2.13
N ASP A 78 -14.87 23.62 1.83
CA ASP A 78 -15.98 22.70 2.13
C ASP A 78 -15.83 21.39 1.36
N HIS A 79 -15.48 21.45 0.09
CA HIS A 79 -15.22 20.27 -0.74
C HIS A 79 -14.03 19.47 -0.23
N SER A 80 -12.98 20.16 0.19
CA SER A 80 -11.77 19.52 0.74
C SER A 80 -12.09 18.79 2.04
N ILE A 81 -12.88 19.38 2.92
CA ILE A 81 -13.29 18.74 4.17
C ILE A 81 -14.09 17.47 3.88
N LEU A 82 -15.07 17.55 2.98
CA LEU A 82 -15.88 16.38 2.60
C LEU A 82 -15.02 15.26 2.01
N ALA A 83 -14.10 15.60 1.13
CA ALA A 83 -13.23 14.64 0.50
C ALA A 83 -12.28 13.99 1.50
N LEU A 84 -11.70 14.78 2.42
CA LEU A 84 -10.82 14.27 3.48
C LEU A 84 -11.58 13.35 4.43
N ARG A 85 -12.83 13.68 4.76
CA ARG A 85 -13.66 12.80 5.59
C ARG A 85 -13.99 11.49 4.88
N LYS A 86 -14.22 11.51 3.57
CA LYS A 86 -14.38 10.29 2.77
C LYS A 86 -13.11 9.43 2.79
N GLN A 87 -11.95 10.07 2.69
CA GLN A 87 -10.67 9.38 2.80
C GLN A 87 -10.52 8.70 4.16
N LEU A 88 -10.81 9.43 5.24
CA LEU A 88 -10.73 8.87 6.59
C LEU A 88 -11.63 7.66 6.74
N ALA A 89 -12.86 7.74 6.25
CA ALA A 89 -13.80 6.61 6.29
C ALA A 89 -13.28 5.42 5.49
N ALA A 90 -12.68 5.66 4.32
CA ALA A 90 -12.11 4.60 3.50
C ALA A 90 -10.91 3.94 4.20
N ILE A 91 -10.05 4.74 4.82
CA ILE A 91 -8.89 4.26 5.58
C ILE A 91 -9.36 3.43 6.77
N GLU A 92 -10.35 3.89 7.51
CA GLU A 92 -10.92 3.17 8.65
C GLU A 92 -11.46 1.80 8.23
N ARG A 93 -12.15 1.73 7.09
CA ARG A 93 -12.63 0.45 6.55
C ARG A 93 -11.48 -0.48 6.19
N GLN A 94 -10.42 0.04 5.59
CA GLN A 94 -9.24 -0.75 5.26
C GLN A 94 -8.54 -1.27 6.52
N ILE A 95 -8.46 -0.44 7.56
CA ILE A 95 -7.89 -0.84 8.86
C ILE A 95 -8.72 -1.99 9.45
N GLU A 96 -10.04 -1.88 9.44
CA GLU A 96 -10.93 -2.94 9.93
C GLU A 96 -10.76 -4.23 9.16
N GLU A 97 -10.69 -4.15 7.82
CA GLU A 97 -10.47 -5.31 6.97
C GLU A 97 -9.13 -5.99 7.27
N LEU A 98 -8.07 -5.18 7.42
CA LEU A 98 -6.75 -5.71 7.75
C LEU A 98 -6.72 -6.32 9.15
N GLN A 99 -7.42 -5.75 10.11
CA GLN A 99 -7.55 -6.31 11.46
C GLN A 99 -8.25 -7.67 11.43
N MET A 100 -9.29 -7.80 10.62
CA MET A 100 -9.98 -9.08 10.44
C MET A 100 -9.06 -10.12 9.81
N ILE A 101 -8.31 -9.74 8.79
CA ILE A 101 -7.34 -10.63 8.13
C ILE A 101 -6.26 -11.03 9.12
N LYS A 102 -5.73 -10.09 9.87
CA LYS A 102 -4.73 -10.33 10.90
C LYS A 102 -5.22 -11.36 11.92
N SER A 103 -6.45 -11.19 12.40
CA SER A 103 -7.06 -12.11 13.37
C SER A 103 -7.16 -13.52 12.80
N ARG A 104 -7.54 -13.66 11.53
CA ARG A 104 -7.62 -14.96 10.85
C ARG A 104 -6.24 -15.60 10.73
N VAL A 105 -5.24 -14.82 10.36
CA VAL A 105 -3.86 -15.31 10.24
C VAL A 105 -3.33 -15.76 11.60
N GLU A 106 -3.54 -14.98 12.65
CA GLU A 106 -3.15 -15.32 14.01
C GLU A 106 -3.80 -16.62 14.46
N HIS A 107 -5.10 -16.77 14.20
CA HIS A 107 -5.84 -18.00 14.53
C HIS A 107 -5.25 -19.20 13.81
N ARG A 108 -4.92 -19.04 12.52
CA ARG A 108 -4.31 -20.12 11.74
C ARG A 108 -2.93 -20.48 12.27
N CYS A 109 -2.12 -19.49 12.63
CA CYS A 109 -0.82 -19.74 13.26
C CYS A 109 -0.97 -20.53 14.56
N SER A 110 -1.90 -20.12 15.41
CA SER A 110 -2.18 -20.81 16.69
C SER A 110 -2.62 -22.24 16.47
N THR A 111 -3.49 -22.46 15.49
CA THR A 111 -3.97 -23.81 15.16
C THR A 111 -2.83 -24.70 14.69
N LEU A 112 -1.95 -24.19 13.81
CA LEU A 112 -0.80 -24.95 13.30
C LEU A 112 0.22 -25.20 14.40
N GLU A 113 0.51 -24.22 15.24
CA GLU A 113 1.43 -24.36 16.37
C GLU A 113 0.91 -25.40 17.36
N HIS A 114 -0.39 -25.41 17.61
CA HIS A 114 -1.02 -26.42 18.46
C HIS A 114 -0.90 -27.82 17.83
N ALA A 115 -1.11 -27.93 16.53
CA ALA A 115 -0.94 -29.20 15.82
C ALA A 115 0.49 -29.71 15.91
N VAL A 116 1.49 -28.82 15.78
CA VAL A 116 2.90 -29.17 15.95
C VAL A 116 3.16 -29.66 17.38
N SER A 117 2.62 -28.97 18.39
CA SER A 117 2.76 -29.34 19.78
C SER A 117 2.17 -30.72 20.06
N ILE A 118 0.98 -31.01 19.54
CA ILE A 118 0.34 -32.33 19.67
C ILE A 118 1.18 -33.40 19.01
N ARG A 119 1.69 -33.15 17.78
CA ARG A 119 2.53 -34.11 17.07
C ARG A 119 3.79 -34.44 17.85
N ASP A 120 4.48 -33.42 18.37
CA ASP A 120 5.71 -33.61 19.13
C ASP A 120 5.47 -34.36 20.43
N ASN A 121 4.38 -34.04 21.14
CA ASN A 121 3.99 -34.76 22.36
C ASN A 121 3.59 -36.20 22.05
N SER A 122 2.87 -36.43 20.98
CA SER A 122 2.47 -37.79 20.56
C SER A 122 3.69 -38.64 20.22
N ASP A 123 4.66 -38.07 19.53
CA ASP A 123 5.91 -38.76 19.19
C ASP A 123 6.70 -39.09 20.47
N ALA A 124 6.78 -38.17 21.41
CA ALA A 124 7.47 -38.36 22.66
C ALA A 124 6.79 -39.46 23.50
N VAL A 125 5.46 -39.44 23.60
CA VAL A 125 4.69 -40.48 24.31
C VAL A 125 4.86 -41.85 23.67
N THR A 126 4.85 -41.89 22.35
CA THR A 126 5.05 -43.16 21.61
C THR A 126 6.42 -43.76 21.89
N ILE A 127 7.47 -42.95 21.93
CA ILE A 127 8.83 -43.39 22.26
C ILE A 127 8.88 -43.90 23.68
N GLU A 128 8.30 -43.22 24.62
CA GLU A 128 8.26 -43.67 26.03
C GLU A 128 7.49 -44.99 26.20
N ASN A 129 6.35 -45.10 25.55
CA ASN A 129 5.57 -46.34 25.58
C ASN A 129 6.36 -47.51 24.96
N MET A 130 7.08 -47.30 23.89
CA MET A 130 7.94 -48.31 23.26
C MET A 130 9.05 -48.72 24.24
N LYS A 131 9.69 -47.78 24.92
CA LYS A 131 10.73 -48.08 25.90
C LYS A 131 10.15 -48.87 27.11
N ASN A 132 9.00 -48.49 27.60
CA ASN A 132 8.33 -49.20 28.69
C ASN A 132 7.95 -50.61 28.30
N GLN A 133 7.42 -50.82 27.10
CA GLN A 133 7.10 -52.18 26.61
C GLN A 133 8.36 -53.05 26.50
N TYR A 134 9.44 -52.44 26.01
CA TYR A 134 10.71 -53.14 25.90
C TYR A 134 11.25 -53.58 27.26
N LEU A 135 11.15 -52.69 28.25
CA LEU A 135 11.58 -53.01 29.62
C LEU A 135 10.71 -54.06 30.28
N LEU A 136 9.42 -54.10 29.97
CA LEU A 136 8.49 -55.11 30.55
C LEU A 136 8.69 -56.53 29.99
N VAL A 137 9.23 -56.64 28.80
CA VAL A 137 9.51 -57.93 28.16
C VAL A 137 10.74 -58.57 28.78
N HIS A 138 11.60 -57.80 29.40
CA HIS A 138 12.78 -58.29 30.09
C HIS A 138 12.51 -58.51 31.58
#